data_e692ed267f3cc678de2269b2542255fd
#
_entry.id   e692ed267f3cc678de2269b2542255fd
#
_cell.length_a   1.000
_cell.length_b   1.000
_cell.length_c   1.000
_cell.angle_alpha   90.00
_cell.angle_beta   90.00
_cell.angle_gamma   90.00
#
_symmetry.space_group_name_H-M   'P 1'
#
loop_
_entity.id
_entity.type
_entity.pdbx_description
1 polymer ?
#
loop_
_entity_poly.entity_id
_entity_poly.type
_entity_poly.pdbx_seq_one_letter_code
_entity_poly.pdbx_strand_id
1 'polypeptide(L)'
;GLVGSEMCIRDSIISSSGDWSGNVYDFYFRVYNKLIQDIKVPFKMDGGTRIDDTPVHQALREALANCLVNADYYGRQGLVIVKKRNSITMSNPGSFRIEIDAAKSGGVSDPRNGTMLKMFNLIDIGERAGSGIPNIFRVWSDQNWTTPKITEQLEPERTILSLAFEKASDKKQAIKANNSAIYSRQKQSVIEYLTREIQADCKTIADLLEISSPRARAVLTKMVKEEIIITEGGNRNRTYKLKS
;
A
#
# COMPACT_ATOMS: atom_id res chain seq x y z
N GLY A 1 -20.04 18.87 -10.52
CA GLY A 1 -20.08 17.99 -9.34
C GLY A 1 -19.11 16.84 -9.46
N LEU A 2 -18.69 16.27 -8.34
CA LEU A 2 -17.84 15.06 -8.32
C LEU A 2 -18.68 13.84 -8.70
N VAL A 3 -18.68 13.45 -9.97
CA VAL A 3 -19.39 12.25 -10.42
C VAL A 3 -18.58 11.01 -10.04
N GLY A 4 -19.20 10.07 -9.33
CA GLY A 4 -18.57 8.78 -8.98
C GLY A 4 -17.48 8.84 -7.91
N SER A 5 -17.37 9.93 -7.13
CA SER A 5 -16.40 10.00 -6.03
C SER A 5 -16.89 9.22 -4.82
N GLU A 6 -16.05 8.37 -4.27
CA GLU A 6 -16.38 7.47 -3.18
C GLU A 6 -15.31 7.46 -2.09
N MET A 7 -15.74 7.40 -0.85
CA MET A 7 -14.89 7.05 0.28
C MET A 7 -15.45 5.81 0.97
N CYS A 8 -14.67 4.74 1.01
CA CYS A 8 -14.99 3.53 1.78
C CYS A 8 -14.21 3.53 3.09
N ILE A 9 -14.91 3.62 4.20
CA ILE A 9 -14.45 3.21 5.53
C ILE A 9 -15.20 1.91 5.85
N ARG A 10 -14.61 1.01 6.58
CA ARG A 10 -15.09 -0.37 6.83
C ARG A 10 -16.59 -0.51 7.08
N ASP A 11 -17.26 0.57 7.53
CA ASP A 11 -18.70 0.60 7.83
C ASP A 11 -19.41 1.89 7.38
N SER A 12 -18.77 2.72 6.53
CA SER A 12 -19.39 3.99 6.09
C SER A 12 -18.86 4.42 4.72
N ILE A 13 -19.78 4.62 3.79
CA ILE A 13 -19.50 5.05 2.42
C ILE A 13 -19.96 6.51 2.29
N ILE A 14 -19.07 7.37 1.75
CA ILE A 14 -19.47 8.68 1.21
C ILE A 14 -19.41 8.54 -0.30
N SER A 15 -20.55 8.52 -0.96
CA SER A 15 -20.64 8.42 -2.42
C SER A 15 -21.35 9.63 -3.00
N SER A 16 -21.14 9.84 -4.30
CA SER A 16 -21.83 10.92 -5.03
C SER A 16 -23.36 10.74 -5.12
N SER A 17 -23.86 9.54 -4.85
CA SER A 17 -25.30 9.23 -4.81
C SER A 17 -25.94 9.38 -3.43
N GLY A 18 -25.19 9.82 -2.41
CA GLY A 18 -25.62 9.82 -1.02
C GLY A 18 -25.67 11.21 -0.36
N ASP A 19 -25.25 11.29 0.87
CA ASP A 19 -25.51 12.34 1.85
C ASP A 19 -24.65 13.61 1.74
N TRP A 20 -24.18 14.00 0.54
CA TRP A 20 -23.39 15.21 0.38
C TRP A 20 -23.82 16.07 -0.82
N SER A 21 -23.49 17.35 -0.77
CA SER A 21 -23.97 18.37 -1.71
C SER A 21 -23.45 18.25 -3.15
N GLY A 22 -22.50 17.34 -3.44
CA GLY A 22 -21.77 17.29 -4.70
C GLY A 22 -20.66 18.34 -4.81
N ASN A 23 -20.44 19.14 -3.78
CA ASN A 23 -19.40 20.16 -3.74
C ASN A 23 -18.08 19.59 -3.22
N VAL A 24 -16.96 19.89 -3.91
CA VAL A 24 -15.61 19.45 -3.55
C VAL A 24 -15.21 19.88 -2.14
N TYR A 25 -15.61 21.08 -1.71
CA TYR A 25 -15.35 21.61 -0.38
C TYR A 25 -16.03 20.76 0.71
N ASP A 26 -17.32 20.48 0.55
CA ASP A 26 -18.06 19.61 1.48
C ASP A 26 -17.47 18.20 1.53
N PHE A 27 -17.11 17.64 0.36
CA PHE A 27 -16.44 16.35 0.27
C PHE A 27 -15.13 16.33 1.04
N TYR A 28 -14.28 17.35 0.85
CA TYR A 28 -13.00 17.45 1.54
C TYR A 28 -13.17 17.36 3.07
N PHE A 29 -14.02 18.18 3.66
CA PHE A 29 -14.18 18.20 5.11
C PHE A 29 -14.83 16.92 5.66
N ARG A 30 -15.83 16.37 4.97
CA ARG A 30 -16.45 15.11 5.38
C ARG A 30 -15.47 13.95 5.33
N VAL A 31 -14.68 13.86 4.26
CA VAL A 31 -13.65 12.82 4.11
C VAL A 31 -12.56 13.01 5.13
N TYR A 32 -12.04 14.22 5.28
CA TYR A 32 -10.96 14.50 6.24
C TYR A 32 -11.37 14.13 7.67
N ASN A 33 -12.54 14.56 8.12
CA ASN A 33 -13.05 14.23 9.46
C ASN A 33 -13.15 12.71 9.69
N LYS A 34 -13.52 11.94 8.67
CA LYS A 34 -13.52 10.47 8.77
C LYS A 34 -12.12 9.87 8.69
N LEU A 35 -11.20 10.47 7.93
CA LEU A 35 -9.83 9.98 7.83
C LEU A 35 -9.09 10.07 9.17
N ILE A 36 -9.29 11.14 9.94
CA ILE A 36 -8.60 11.36 11.22
C ILE A 36 -9.19 10.55 12.38
N GLN A 37 -10.44 10.05 12.26
CA GLN A 37 -11.03 9.20 13.28
C GLN A 37 -10.17 7.93 13.46
N ASP A 38 -9.93 7.55 14.72
CA ASP A 38 -9.22 6.32 15.10
C ASP A 38 -7.75 6.22 14.63
N ILE A 39 -7.16 7.31 14.13
CA ILE A 39 -5.72 7.31 13.86
C ILE A 39 -4.99 7.39 15.19
N LYS A 40 -4.31 6.31 15.56
CA LYS A 40 -3.45 6.25 16.74
C LYS A 40 -2.13 6.98 16.46
N VAL A 41 -2.16 8.30 16.50
CA VAL A 41 -0.95 9.11 16.48
C VAL A 41 -0.56 9.43 17.92
N PRO A 42 0.71 9.26 18.32
CA PRO A 42 1.18 9.76 19.60
C PRO A 42 0.86 11.27 19.69
N PHE A 43 0.05 11.67 20.65
CA PHE A 43 -0.23 13.08 20.88
C PHE A 43 1.02 13.77 21.40
N LYS A 44 1.25 15.01 20.97
CA LYS A 44 2.26 15.87 21.56
C LYS A 44 1.62 16.73 22.65
N MET A 45 2.30 16.87 23.76
CA MET A 45 1.99 17.85 24.79
C MET A 45 2.92 19.04 24.60
N ASP A 46 2.38 20.23 24.55
CA ASP A 46 3.16 21.46 24.59
C ASP A 46 2.66 22.33 25.76
N GLY A 47 3.54 22.60 26.71
CA GLY A 47 3.20 23.40 27.90
C GLY A 47 2.00 22.88 28.71
N GLY A 48 1.71 21.56 28.70
CA GLY A 48 0.57 20.97 29.39
C GLY A 48 -0.73 20.93 28.57
N THR A 49 -0.73 21.49 27.36
CA THR A 49 -1.89 21.47 26.45
C THR A 49 -1.70 20.36 25.41
N ARG A 50 -2.77 19.59 25.17
CA ARG A 50 -2.78 18.57 24.12
C ARG A 50 -2.87 19.26 22.75
N ILE A 51 -1.92 18.93 21.86
CA ILE A 51 -1.97 19.36 20.45
C ILE A 51 -2.72 18.29 19.68
N ASP A 52 -3.96 18.62 19.26
CA ASP A 52 -4.79 17.72 18.46
C ASP A 52 -4.39 17.75 16.96
N ASP A 53 -3.79 18.85 16.47
CA ASP A 53 -3.32 18.98 15.11
C ASP A 53 -1.85 18.58 14.99
N THR A 54 -1.60 17.28 14.81
CA THR A 54 -0.25 16.74 14.69
C THR A 54 0.26 16.84 13.24
N PRO A 55 1.59 16.71 12.98
CA PRO A 55 2.14 16.65 11.64
C PRO A 55 1.48 15.59 10.76
N VAL A 56 0.99 14.48 11.33
CA VAL A 56 0.26 13.44 10.59
C VAL A 56 -1.09 13.97 10.09
N HIS A 57 -1.80 14.73 10.89
CA HIS A 57 -3.06 15.37 10.48
C HIS A 57 -2.82 16.36 9.33
N GLN A 58 -1.75 17.15 9.41
CA GLN A 58 -1.35 18.08 8.35
C GLN A 58 -0.99 17.34 7.07
N ALA A 59 -0.19 16.27 7.15
CA ALA A 59 0.16 15.45 6.00
C ALA A 59 -1.06 14.77 5.36
N LEU A 60 -2.07 14.38 6.13
CA LEU A 60 -3.32 13.81 5.59
C LEU A 60 -4.18 14.88 4.91
N ARG A 61 -4.25 16.11 5.46
CA ARG A 61 -4.91 17.23 4.77
C ARG A 61 -4.28 17.48 3.41
N GLU A 62 -2.95 17.54 3.38
CA GLU A 62 -2.19 17.75 2.16
C GLU A 62 -2.39 16.61 1.14
N ALA A 63 -2.34 15.35 1.60
CA ALA A 63 -2.58 14.20 0.74
C ALA A 63 -3.98 14.22 0.11
N LEU A 64 -5.00 14.57 0.89
CA LEU A 64 -6.37 14.69 0.39
C LEU A 64 -6.53 15.87 -0.57
N ALA A 65 -5.96 17.02 -0.25
CA ALA A 65 -5.97 18.19 -1.14
C ALA A 65 -5.30 17.88 -2.48
N ASN A 66 -4.12 17.25 -2.45
CA ASN A 66 -3.40 16.82 -3.66
C ASN A 66 -4.21 15.82 -4.49
N CYS A 67 -4.89 14.87 -3.85
CA CYS A 67 -5.75 13.92 -4.54
C CYS A 67 -6.90 14.63 -5.28
N LEU A 68 -7.52 15.62 -4.65
CA LEU A 68 -8.61 16.42 -5.23
C LEU A 68 -8.10 17.35 -6.35
N VAL A 69 -7.03 18.09 -6.08
CA VAL A 69 -6.47 19.08 -7.02
C VAL A 69 -5.93 18.44 -8.29
N ASN A 70 -5.44 17.21 -8.23
CA ASN A 70 -4.86 16.53 -9.38
C ASN A 70 -5.82 15.55 -10.09
N ALA A 71 -7.06 15.43 -9.64
CA ALA A 71 -8.06 14.58 -10.27
C ALA A 71 -8.49 15.10 -11.65
N ASP A 72 -8.67 14.19 -12.59
CA ASP A 72 -9.33 14.47 -13.88
C ASP A 72 -10.85 14.38 -13.68
N TYR A 73 -11.50 15.53 -13.62
CA TYR A 73 -12.96 15.63 -13.44
C TYR A 73 -13.74 15.55 -14.77
N TYR A 74 -13.07 15.48 -15.91
CA TYR A 74 -13.69 15.37 -17.22
C TYR A 74 -13.91 13.92 -17.66
N GLY A 75 -13.24 12.99 -16.99
CA GLY A 75 -13.38 11.56 -17.23
C GLY A 75 -14.64 10.98 -16.58
N ARG A 76 -14.88 9.70 -16.86
CA ARG A 76 -16.03 8.94 -16.29
C ARG A 76 -15.75 8.37 -14.91
N GLN A 77 -14.52 8.51 -14.42
CA GLN A 77 -14.09 7.90 -13.16
C GLN A 77 -14.07 8.92 -12.03
N GLY A 78 -14.51 8.50 -10.86
CA GLY A 78 -14.46 9.32 -9.67
C GLY A 78 -13.21 9.08 -8.82
N LEU A 79 -13.07 9.92 -7.80
CA LEU A 79 -12.12 9.72 -6.71
C LEU A 79 -12.52 8.50 -5.87
N VAL A 80 -11.52 7.73 -5.45
CA VAL A 80 -11.73 6.60 -4.54
C VAL A 80 -10.78 6.72 -3.36
N ILE A 81 -11.34 6.86 -2.17
CA ILE A 81 -10.56 6.94 -0.93
C ILE A 81 -10.99 5.80 -0.02
N VAL A 82 -10.04 4.94 0.30
CA VAL A 82 -10.27 3.75 1.12
C VAL A 82 -9.46 3.87 2.41
N LYS A 83 -10.15 3.93 3.55
CA LYS A 83 -9.54 3.82 4.87
C LYS A 83 -9.71 2.41 5.41
N LYS A 84 -8.61 1.78 5.73
CA LYS A 84 -8.52 0.51 6.48
C LYS A 84 -7.96 0.80 7.87
N ARG A 85 -7.99 -0.19 8.73
CA ARG A 85 -7.47 -0.08 10.11
C ARG A 85 -6.03 0.45 10.16
N ASN A 86 -5.15 0.00 9.25
CA ASN A 86 -3.72 0.31 9.27
C ASN A 86 -3.24 0.97 7.97
N SER A 87 -4.12 1.46 7.13
CA SER A 87 -3.73 2.12 5.89
C SER A 87 -4.83 3.00 5.31
N ILE A 88 -4.40 4.00 4.54
CA ILE A 88 -5.25 4.82 3.69
C ILE A 88 -4.74 4.70 2.27
N THR A 89 -5.65 4.53 1.32
CA THR A 89 -5.36 4.60 -0.12
C THR A 89 -6.22 5.70 -0.72
N MET A 90 -5.59 6.65 -1.40
CA MET A 90 -6.24 7.72 -2.14
C MET A 90 -5.95 7.53 -3.62
N SER A 91 -6.98 7.41 -4.43
CA SER A 91 -6.89 7.17 -5.86
C SER A 91 -7.70 8.21 -6.62
N ASN A 92 -7.03 9.03 -7.40
CA ASN A 92 -7.65 10.01 -8.29
C ASN A 92 -7.50 9.59 -9.76
N PRO A 93 -8.51 9.88 -10.60
CA PRO A 93 -8.39 9.69 -12.04
C PRO A 93 -7.34 10.62 -12.64
N GLY A 94 -6.70 10.15 -13.70
CA GLY A 94 -5.62 10.83 -14.41
C GLY A 94 -4.22 10.41 -13.98
N SER A 95 -3.27 10.57 -14.91
CA SER A 95 -1.84 10.32 -14.69
C SER A 95 -1.19 11.41 -13.83
N PHE A 96 -0.05 11.08 -13.28
CA PHE A 96 0.82 12.03 -12.61
C PHE A 96 1.45 12.96 -13.67
N ARG A 97 1.42 14.26 -13.44
CA ARG A 97 1.84 15.24 -14.46
C ARG A 97 3.32 15.60 -14.44
N ILE A 98 4.01 15.17 -13.39
CA ILE A 98 5.45 15.34 -13.20
C ILE A 98 6.08 14.00 -12.86
N GLU A 99 7.37 13.86 -13.03
CA GLU A 99 8.09 12.66 -12.62
C GLU A 99 7.91 12.42 -11.10
N ILE A 100 7.58 11.20 -10.72
CA ILE A 100 7.30 10.84 -9.30
C ILE A 100 8.49 11.16 -8.40
N ASP A 101 9.72 10.96 -8.88
CA ASP A 101 10.91 11.25 -8.08
C ASP A 101 11.17 12.75 -7.96
N ALA A 102 10.83 13.55 -8.98
CA ALA A 102 10.83 15.01 -8.88
C ALA A 102 9.80 15.50 -7.87
N ALA A 103 8.60 14.91 -7.84
CA ALA A 103 7.58 15.22 -6.86
C ALA A 103 8.01 14.91 -5.42
N LYS A 104 8.71 13.79 -5.21
CA LYS A 104 9.26 13.41 -3.88
C LYS A 104 10.38 14.34 -3.43
N SER A 105 11.18 14.85 -4.36
CA SER A 105 12.27 15.80 -4.07
C SER A 105 11.76 17.19 -3.75
N GLY A 106 10.56 17.54 -4.24
CA GLY A 106 9.94 18.84 -4.02
C GLY A 106 10.41 19.95 -4.98
N GLY A 107 9.81 21.13 -4.85
CA GLY A 107 10.14 22.30 -5.65
C GLY A 107 9.49 22.35 -7.03
N VAL A 108 8.78 21.28 -7.45
CA VAL A 108 8.02 21.24 -8.69
C VAL A 108 6.55 20.99 -8.39
N SER A 109 5.67 21.75 -9.01
CA SER A 109 4.21 21.59 -8.86
C SER A 109 3.55 21.89 -10.20
N ASP A 110 2.77 20.94 -10.70
CA ASP A 110 1.92 21.10 -11.89
C ASP A 110 0.50 20.58 -11.57
N PRO A 111 -0.29 21.37 -10.84
CA PRO A 111 -1.63 20.96 -10.43
C PRO A 111 -2.57 20.91 -11.65
N ARG A 112 -3.30 19.81 -11.83
CA ARG A 112 -4.29 19.65 -12.90
C ARG A 112 -5.41 20.70 -12.78
N ASN A 113 -5.84 21.01 -11.55
CA ASN A 113 -6.88 21.97 -11.24
C ASN A 113 -6.32 23.16 -10.45
N GLY A 114 -5.51 24.01 -11.09
CA GLY A 114 -4.81 25.12 -10.43
C GLY A 114 -5.73 26.14 -9.75
N THR A 115 -6.94 26.37 -10.27
CA THR A 115 -7.93 27.24 -9.61
C THR A 115 -8.42 26.64 -8.30
N MET A 116 -8.63 25.32 -8.26
CA MET A 116 -9.01 24.60 -7.03
C MET A 116 -7.89 24.68 -5.99
N LEU A 117 -6.64 24.53 -6.40
CA LEU A 117 -5.50 24.72 -5.49
C LEU A 117 -5.49 26.12 -4.89
N LYS A 118 -5.71 27.18 -5.70
CA LYS A 118 -5.83 28.54 -5.18
C LYS A 118 -6.95 28.70 -4.18
N MET A 119 -8.11 28.08 -4.42
CA MET A 119 -9.24 28.11 -3.49
C MET A 119 -8.92 27.39 -2.16
N PHE A 120 -8.25 26.24 -2.21
CA PHE A 120 -7.79 25.54 -1.00
C PHE A 120 -6.76 26.37 -0.22
N ASN A 121 -5.84 27.03 -0.90
CA ASN A 121 -4.84 27.90 -0.25
C ASN A 121 -5.48 29.10 0.48
N LEU A 122 -6.64 29.61 0.02
CA LEU A 122 -7.36 30.69 0.70
C LEU A 122 -7.93 30.28 2.08
N ILE A 123 -8.05 28.99 2.33
CA ILE A 123 -8.55 28.43 3.59
C ILE A 123 -7.45 27.62 4.30
N ASP A 124 -6.19 27.95 4.04
CA ASP A 124 -5.01 27.32 4.64
C ASP A 124 -4.95 25.78 4.48
N ILE A 125 -5.49 25.29 3.36
CA ILE A 125 -5.40 23.90 2.95
C ILE A 125 -4.49 23.81 1.72
N GLY A 126 -3.50 22.92 1.79
CA GLY A 126 -2.48 22.78 0.76
C GLY A 126 -1.27 23.68 1.02
N GLU A 127 -0.09 23.13 0.78
CA GLU A 127 1.16 23.87 0.94
C GLU A 127 1.57 24.59 -0.35
N ARG A 128 2.49 25.54 -0.21
CA ARG A 128 3.00 26.31 -1.34
C ARG A 128 4.06 25.52 -2.11
N ALA A 129 3.95 25.56 -3.44
CA ALA A 129 5.06 25.27 -4.38
C ALA A 129 5.77 23.91 -4.20
N GLY A 130 5.02 22.81 -4.18
CA GLY A 130 5.62 21.47 -4.31
C GLY A 130 6.27 20.90 -3.04
N SER A 131 5.96 21.42 -1.86
CA SER A 131 6.44 20.91 -0.57
C SER A 131 5.55 19.80 0.02
N GLY A 132 4.32 19.66 -0.46
CA GLY A 132 3.33 18.76 0.12
C GLY A 132 3.70 17.28 0.09
N ILE A 133 4.09 16.77 -1.08
CA ILE A 133 4.52 15.36 -1.21
C ILE A 133 5.77 15.06 -0.37
N PRO A 134 6.86 15.84 -0.45
CA PRO A 134 8.01 15.67 0.44
C PRO A 134 7.65 15.66 1.93
N ASN A 135 6.75 16.55 2.35
CA ASN A 135 6.30 16.61 3.73
C ASN A 135 5.56 15.32 4.17
N ILE A 136 4.69 14.77 3.32
CA ILE A 136 4.03 13.47 3.58
C ILE A 136 5.07 12.38 3.81
N PHE A 137 6.08 12.26 2.94
CA PHE A 137 7.13 11.26 3.07
C PHE A 137 7.96 11.45 4.34
N ARG A 138 8.32 12.69 4.67
CA ARG A 138 9.07 13.04 5.89
C ARG A 138 8.29 12.66 7.14
N VAL A 139 7.02 13.04 7.23
CA VAL A 139 6.16 12.74 8.39
C VAL A 139 6.03 11.24 8.61
N TRP A 140 5.86 10.44 7.54
CA TRP A 140 5.81 8.97 7.65
C TRP A 140 7.13 8.38 8.13
N SER A 141 8.25 8.92 7.65
CA SER A 141 9.59 8.53 8.11
C SER A 141 9.80 8.84 9.58
N ASP A 142 9.40 10.03 10.05
CA ASP A 142 9.51 10.46 11.45
C ASP A 142 8.69 9.57 12.40
N GLN A 143 7.60 8.98 11.92
CA GLN A 143 6.81 8.00 12.67
C GLN A 143 7.38 6.57 12.59
N ASN A 144 8.46 6.34 11.84
CA ASN A 144 8.99 5.02 11.53
C ASN A 144 7.97 4.09 10.84
N TRP A 145 7.00 4.65 10.11
CA TRP A 145 6.02 3.89 9.35
C TRP A 145 6.56 3.45 7.99
N THR A 146 5.86 2.52 7.38
CA THR A 146 6.18 2.06 6.03
C THR A 146 6.13 3.24 5.05
N THR A 147 7.19 3.46 4.29
CA THR A 147 7.31 4.54 3.31
C THR A 147 6.07 4.64 2.40
N PRO A 148 5.49 5.84 2.23
CA PRO A 148 4.40 6.07 1.30
C PRO A 148 4.73 5.58 -0.11
N LYS A 149 3.72 5.09 -0.83
CA LYS A 149 3.88 4.69 -2.23
C LYS A 149 2.97 5.52 -3.13
N ILE A 150 3.55 6.05 -4.20
CA ILE A 150 2.82 6.63 -5.31
C ILE A 150 2.96 5.67 -6.48
N THR A 151 1.85 5.25 -7.07
CA THR A 151 1.82 4.36 -8.23
C THR A 151 0.83 4.88 -9.26
N GLU A 152 1.12 4.65 -10.52
CA GLU A 152 0.20 4.92 -11.62
C GLU A 152 -0.39 3.60 -12.12
N GLN A 153 -1.65 3.64 -12.45
CA GLN A 153 -2.37 2.59 -13.16
C GLN A 153 -2.77 3.15 -14.52
N LEU A 154 -2.54 2.39 -15.59
CA LEU A 154 -2.81 2.86 -16.95
C LEU A 154 -4.25 2.56 -17.39
N GLU A 155 -4.80 1.45 -16.97
CA GLU A 155 -6.15 1.00 -17.34
C GLU A 155 -6.93 0.54 -16.11
N PRO A 156 -7.87 1.36 -15.63
CA PRO A 156 -8.13 2.77 -15.97
C PRO A 156 -7.05 3.70 -15.44
N GLU A 157 -6.81 4.81 -16.17
CA GLU A 157 -5.77 5.77 -15.83
C GLU A 157 -6.03 6.43 -14.47
N ARG A 158 -5.16 6.15 -13.49
CA ARG A 158 -5.28 6.62 -12.11
C ARG A 158 -3.91 6.82 -11.45
N THR A 159 -3.84 7.83 -10.61
CA THR A 159 -2.75 7.98 -9.65
C THR A 159 -3.21 7.49 -8.28
N ILE A 160 -2.39 6.69 -7.62
CA ILE A 160 -2.71 6.05 -6.34
C ILE A 160 -1.64 6.38 -5.32
N LEU A 161 -2.03 7.05 -4.23
CA LEU A 161 -1.20 7.26 -3.04
C LEU A 161 -1.62 6.25 -1.96
N SER A 162 -0.66 5.46 -1.48
CA SER A 162 -0.87 4.48 -0.41
C SER A 162 -0.06 4.86 0.83
N LEU A 163 -0.74 5.03 1.95
CA LEU A 163 -0.24 5.44 3.25
C LEU A 163 -0.49 4.32 4.26
N ALA A 164 0.57 3.69 4.79
CA ALA A 164 0.44 2.64 5.79
C ALA A 164 0.90 3.16 7.17
N PHE A 165 0.17 2.81 8.23
CA PHE A 165 0.44 3.19 9.62
C PHE A 165 1.18 2.09 10.40
N GLU A 166 1.74 1.12 9.71
CA GLU A 166 2.51 0.03 10.29
C GLU A 166 4.00 0.36 10.29
N LYS A 167 4.69 0.01 11.36
CA LYS A 167 6.15 0.16 11.41
C LYS A 167 6.81 -0.69 10.33
N ALA A 168 7.83 -0.15 9.70
CA ALA A 168 8.57 -0.86 8.66
C ALA A 168 9.20 -2.18 9.17
N SER A 169 9.58 -2.23 10.47
CA SER A 169 10.05 -3.43 11.16
C SER A 169 8.99 -4.53 11.23
N ASP A 170 7.77 -4.17 11.64
CA ASP A 170 6.68 -5.10 11.89
C ASP A 170 6.23 -5.77 10.59
N LYS A 171 6.20 -5.00 9.50
CA LYS A 171 5.90 -5.53 8.17
C LYS A 171 6.95 -6.53 7.69
N LYS A 172 8.25 -6.26 7.92
CA LYS A 172 9.33 -7.22 7.60
C LYS A 172 9.22 -8.49 8.43
N GLN A 173 8.89 -8.38 9.72
CA GLN A 173 8.69 -9.53 10.60
C GLN A 173 7.46 -10.34 10.20
N ALA A 174 6.33 -9.71 9.90
CA ALA A 174 5.12 -10.38 9.44
C ALA A 174 5.35 -11.13 8.11
N ILE A 175 6.07 -10.53 7.16
CA ILE A 175 6.43 -11.20 5.90
C ILE A 175 7.35 -12.41 6.16
N LYS A 176 8.34 -12.28 7.05
CA LYS A 176 9.23 -13.40 7.42
C LYS A 176 8.45 -14.53 8.09
N ALA A 177 7.56 -14.21 9.03
CA ALA A 177 6.73 -15.21 9.73
C ALA A 177 5.79 -15.93 8.75
N ASN A 178 5.15 -15.21 7.84
CA ASN A 178 4.28 -15.80 6.81
C ASN A 178 5.05 -16.72 5.86
N ASN A 179 6.22 -16.27 5.37
CA ASN A 179 7.07 -17.09 4.50
C ASN A 179 7.58 -18.34 5.22
N SER A 180 7.89 -18.25 6.51
CA SER A 180 8.28 -19.38 7.34
C SER A 180 7.13 -20.39 7.50
N ALA A 181 5.92 -19.92 7.75
CA ALA A 181 4.73 -20.76 7.88
C ALA A 181 4.38 -21.46 6.55
N ILE A 182 4.46 -20.75 5.41
CA ILE A 182 4.26 -21.33 4.08
C ILE A 182 5.31 -22.42 3.82
N TYR A 183 6.58 -22.12 4.07
CA TYR A 183 7.64 -23.10 3.90
C TYR A 183 7.46 -24.34 4.78
N SER A 184 7.05 -24.18 6.04
CA SER A 184 6.80 -25.29 6.94
C SER A 184 5.69 -26.21 6.42
N ARG A 185 4.60 -25.66 5.88
CA ARG A 185 3.53 -26.44 5.23
C ARG A 185 4.04 -27.20 4.00
N GLN A 186 4.73 -26.51 3.12
CA GLN A 186 5.31 -27.11 1.91
C GLN A 186 6.30 -28.22 2.22
N LYS A 187 7.15 -28.01 3.22
CA LYS A 187 8.09 -29.00 3.73
C LYS A 187 7.38 -30.25 4.22
N GLN A 188 6.31 -30.08 5.01
CA GLN A 188 5.53 -31.20 5.54
C GLN A 188 4.89 -32.02 4.41
N SER A 189 4.28 -31.37 3.42
CA SER A 189 3.67 -32.06 2.26
C SER A 189 4.71 -32.82 1.45
N VAL A 190 5.92 -32.28 1.28
CA VAL A 190 7.01 -32.98 0.57
C VAL A 190 7.47 -34.21 1.37
N ILE A 191 7.63 -34.10 2.69
CA ILE A 191 8.03 -35.24 3.54
C ILE A 191 6.99 -36.34 3.46
N GLU A 192 5.70 -36.03 3.61
CA GLU A 192 4.60 -36.99 3.51
C GLU A 192 4.58 -37.70 2.17
N TYR A 193 4.80 -36.97 1.08
CA TYR A 193 4.88 -37.53 -0.26
C TYR A 193 6.08 -38.48 -0.40
N LEU A 194 7.28 -38.05 -0.03
CA LEU A 194 8.50 -38.85 -0.13
C LEU A 194 8.52 -40.06 0.82
N THR A 195 7.70 -40.04 1.88
CA THR A 195 7.51 -41.21 2.74
C THR A 195 6.72 -42.31 2.04
N ARG A 196 5.80 -41.95 1.12
CA ARG A 196 5.00 -42.91 0.36
C ARG A 196 5.70 -43.39 -0.92
N GLU A 197 6.26 -42.43 -1.69
CA GLU A 197 6.72 -42.65 -3.06
C GLU A 197 8.25 -42.85 -3.14
N ILE A 198 8.96 -42.85 -1.99
CA ILE A 198 10.40 -43.07 -1.85
C ILE A 198 11.23 -41.95 -2.51
N GLN A 199 10.91 -41.54 -3.74
CA GLN A 199 11.62 -40.48 -4.48
C GLN A 199 10.68 -39.67 -5.38
N ALA A 200 11.06 -38.43 -5.68
CA ALA A 200 10.34 -37.56 -6.61
C ALA A 200 11.29 -36.66 -7.38
N ASP A 201 10.88 -36.22 -8.58
CA ASP A 201 11.56 -35.16 -9.30
C ASP A 201 10.99 -33.76 -8.95
N CYS A 202 11.65 -32.70 -9.44
CA CYS A 202 11.24 -31.33 -9.15
C CYS A 202 9.86 -31.00 -9.75
N LYS A 203 9.46 -31.64 -10.87
CA LYS A 203 8.18 -31.38 -11.52
C LYS A 203 7.04 -31.96 -10.70
N THR A 204 7.17 -33.20 -10.27
CA THR A 204 6.21 -33.87 -9.39
C THR A 204 5.97 -33.07 -8.10
N ILE A 205 7.04 -32.54 -7.49
CA ILE A 205 6.89 -31.70 -6.29
C ILE A 205 6.26 -30.32 -6.62
N ALA A 206 6.51 -29.76 -7.78
CA ALA A 206 5.87 -28.53 -8.22
C ALA A 206 4.35 -28.72 -8.38
N ASP A 207 3.93 -29.82 -8.99
CA ASP A 207 2.54 -30.21 -9.17
C ASP A 207 1.87 -30.51 -7.82
N LEU A 208 2.56 -31.25 -6.92
CA LEU A 208 2.08 -31.53 -5.56
C LEU A 208 1.80 -30.26 -4.75
N LEU A 209 2.68 -29.28 -4.84
CA LEU A 209 2.58 -28.02 -4.09
C LEU A 209 1.78 -26.92 -4.81
N GLU A 210 1.28 -27.20 -6.03
CA GLU A 210 0.58 -26.23 -6.88
C GLU A 210 1.39 -24.93 -7.11
N ILE A 211 2.70 -25.06 -7.30
CA ILE A 211 3.62 -23.95 -7.51
C ILE A 211 4.46 -24.12 -8.78
N SER A 212 5.07 -23.04 -9.25
CA SER A 212 5.97 -23.10 -10.39
C SER A 212 7.24 -23.92 -10.08
N SER A 213 7.80 -24.61 -11.10
CA SER A 213 9.03 -25.39 -10.96
C SER A 213 10.23 -24.60 -10.38
N PRO A 214 10.44 -23.30 -10.68
CA PRO A 214 11.47 -22.51 -10.00
C PRO A 214 11.26 -22.39 -8.48
N ARG A 215 9.99 -22.22 -8.05
CA ARG A 215 9.63 -22.16 -6.62
C ARG A 215 9.82 -23.53 -5.94
N ALA A 216 9.38 -24.61 -6.57
CA ALA A 216 9.59 -25.96 -6.06
C ALA A 216 11.08 -26.26 -5.89
N ARG A 217 11.91 -25.88 -6.87
CA ARG A 217 13.37 -26.02 -6.78
C ARG A 217 13.96 -25.25 -5.59
N ALA A 218 13.47 -24.05 -5.31
CA ALA A 218 13.92 -23.26 -4.15
C ALA A 218 13.58 -23.96 -2.83
N VAL A 219 12.36 -24.52 -2.70
CA VAL A 219 11.94 -25.31 -1.54
C VAL A 219 12.82 -26.54 -1.35
N LEU A 220 13.01 -27.34 -2.40
CA LEU A 220 13.83 -28.54 -2.37
C LEU A 220 15.31 -28.23 -2.05
N THR A 221 15.87 -27.17 -2.63
CA THR A 221 17.24 -26.72 -2.32
C THR A 221 17.39 -26.37 -0.84
N LYS A 222 16.38 -25.74 -0.25
CA LYS A 222 16.37 -25.40 1.16
C LYS A 222 16.27 -26.65 2.03
N MET A 223 15.42 -27.61 1.67
CA MET A 223 15.29 -28.89 2.39
C MET A 223 16.57 -29.73 2.31
N VAL A 224 17.30 -29.68 1.19
CA VAL A 224 18.64 -30.31 1.07
C VAL A 224 19.64 -29.65 2.00
N LYS A 225 19.65 -28.32 2.09
CA LYS A 225 20.52 -27.57 3.02
C LYS A 225 20.19 -27.86 4.49
N GLU A 226 18.91 -28.12 4.80
CA GLU A 226 18.44 -28.51 6.13
C GLU A 226 18.70 -30.02 6.41
N GLU A 227 19.36 -30.72 5.47
CA GLU A 227 19.67 -32.15 5.55
C GLU A 227 18.46 -33.07 5.76
N ILE A 228 17.29 -32.65 5.30
CA ILE A 228 16.05 -33.44 5.40
C ILE A 228 15.91 -34.41 4.24
N ILE A 229 16.33 -33.95 3.05
CA ILE A 229 16.32 -34.73 1.82
C ILE A 229 17.71 -34.74 1.18
N ILE A 230 17.94 -35.74 0.38
CA ILE A 230 19.18 -35.86 -0.44
C ILE A 230 18.80 -35.90 -1.91
N THR A 231 19.76 -35.56 -2.76
CA THR A 231 19.61 -35.62 -4.22
C THR A 231 20.29 -36.84 -4.79
N GLU A 232 19.64 -37.49 -5.76
CA GLU A 232 20.23 -38.54 -6.59
C GLU A 232 20.14 -38.17 -8.07
N GLY A 233 21.12 -38.61 -8.87
CA GLY A 233 21.17 -38.38 -10.31
C GLY A 233 21.77 -37.03 -10.73
N GLY A 234 21.95 -36.88 -12.05
CA GLY A 234 22.50 -35.66 -12.67
C GLY A 234 21.43 -34.61 -13.03
N ASN A 235 21.93 -33.49 -13.62
CA ASN A 235 21.12 -32.29 -13.86
C ASN A 235 19.72 -32.51 -14.50
N ARG A 236 19.56 -33.42 -15.44
CA ARG A 236 18.28 -33.70 -16.13
C ARG A 236 17.40 -34.74 -15.43
N ASN A 237 18.04 -35.69 -14.69
CA ASN A 237 17.36 -36.80 -14.00
C ASN A 237 17.58 -36.72 -12.49
N ARG A 238 17.56 -35.48 -11.93
CA ARG A 238 17.73 -35.29 -10.51
C ARG A 238 16.42 -35.63 -9.77
N THR A 239 16.52 -36.59 -8.87
CA THR A 239 15.48 -36.96 -7.92
C THR A 239 15.86 -36.60 -6.51
N TYR A 240 14.87 -36.54 -5.65
CA TYR A 240 14.97 -36.20 -4.23
C TYR A 240 14.37 -37.34 -3.41
N LYS A 241 15.03 -37.72 -2.34
CA LYS A 241 14.53 -38.71 -1.37
C LYS A 241 14.82 -38.28 0.06
N LEU A 242 14.09 -38.81 1.02
CA LEU A 242 14.37 -38.54 2.42
C LEU A 242 15.78 -39.01 2.80
N LYS A 243 16.42 -38.21 3.65
CA LYS A 243 17.70 -38.64 4.26
C LYS A 243 17.37 -39.66 5.34
N SER A 244 17.90 -40.86 5.20
CA SER A 244 17.84 -41.95 6.19
C SER A 244 18.55 -41.58 7.47
#